data_9458e4a335cbf36bcef75715d41e2121
#
_entry.id   9458e4a335cbf36bcef75715d41e2121
#
_cell.length_a   1.000
_cell.length_b   1.000
_cell.length_c   1.000
_cell.angle_alpha   90.00
_cell.angle_beta   90.00
_cell.angle_gamma   90.00
#
_symmetry.space_group_name_H-M   'P 1'
#
loop_
_entity.id
_entity.type
_entity.pdbx_description
1 polymer ?
#
loop_
_entity_poly.entity_id
_entity_poly.type
_entity_poly.pdbx_seq_one_letter_code
_entity_poly.pdbx_strand_id
1 'polypeptide(L)'
;MHWADHTAQTLQNRDGSQVIASGITPSGEFHVGHLREILTAEMIHRACLDAGMESRYIFIVDSMDPLRRVYDFLSPAYQQYIGHPLAYIPAPGPDGAPDPDGGNYADHFLAPFLTALKEIGVEPEVVMNHQTYESGAFADKIHSSIEQKDEIRRVIEEVSGREVPEDWFPYNPLGSDGSIDGVSVTGYEHPHVHWVDSHGVEGTADIRTAQGKLPWRVDWAAKWGIHGITCEPAGKDHGAAGGSYDTGIPICEMLGSQPPHKLVYEWIQLKGMGPMSSSTGLTVGPMDALALVPPEIMRYVIARSKVGRHIDFDTGPALFQTADEYERLVAEPPSGSDEELSRRQQIARDTQLGALRLSQVGKGADPAGSVAGVSFRHLAMLAQIKSNDDDVWDSLRNSGHLEGEPGSTLIGRLRRMRNWVDGPHFPDSGKIEVQSGVSDEIRVHLTDEHRLFLSALSGSLEDCEWTEEAIGDCIRSVAAGVVIGGREAYVALYWIILGKNHGPKASSLMAEMEMGHLLSLISET
;
A
#
# COMPACT_ATOMS: atom_id res chain seq x y z
N MET A 1 -17.34 14.43 3.06
CA MET A 1 -16.67 14.21 1.77
C MET A 1 -15.32 13.57 2.03
N HIS A 2 -14.96 12.54 1.28
CA HIS A 2 -13.65 11.88 1.32
C HIS A 2 -12.55 12.82 0.81
N TRP A 3 -11.30 12.67 1.28
CA TRP A 3 -10.19 13.56 0.91
C TRP A 3 -9.90 13.57 -0.60
N ALA A 4 -9.99 12.41 -1.27
CA ALA A 4 -9.80 12.33 -2.73
C ALA A 4 -10.89 13.08 -3.49
N ASP A 5 -12.16 12.97 -3.05
CA ASP A 5 -13.28 13.69 -3.67
C ASP A 5 -13.16 15.21 -3.46
N HIS A 6 -12.67 15.63 -2.28
CA HIS A 6 -12.38 17.05 -2.01
C HIS A 6 -11.28 17.57 -2.93
N THR A 7 -10.23 16.78 -3.15
CA THR A 7 -9.16 17.15 -4.09
C THR A 7 -9.69 17.24 -5.51
N ALA A 8 -10.46 16.23 -5.96
CA ALA A 8 -11.10 16.26 -7.28
C ALA A 8 -12.01 17.50 -7.46
N GLN A 9 -12.80 17.85 -6.43
CA GLN A 9 -13.62 19.06 -6.46
C GLN A 9 -12.77 20.34 -6.62
N THR A 10 -11.61 20.40 -5.96
CA THR A 10 -10.68 21.53 -6.11
C THR A 10 -10.12 21.60 -7.54
N LEU A 11 -9.84 20.44 -8.15
CA LEU A 11 -9.32 20.35 -9.53
C LEU A 11 -10.36 20.74 -10.59
N GLN A 12 -11.66 20.69 -10.30
CA GLN A 12 -12.71 21.16 -11.22
C GLN A 12 -12.56 22.64 -11.62
N ASN A 13 -11.84 23.43 -10.82
CA ASN A 13 -11.56 24.83 -11.12
C ASN A 13 -10.39 25.01 -12.11
N ARG A 14 -9.74 23.93 -12.54
CA ARG A 14 -8.67 23.96 -13.55
C ARG A 14 -9.25 23.56 -14.90
N ASP A 15 -8.86 24.30 -15.93
CA ASP A 15 -9.28 24.00 -17.30
C ASP A 15 -8.61 22.73 -17.84
N GLY A 16 -9.30 22.01 -18.70
CA GLY A 16 -8.80 20.87 -19.43
C GLY A 16 -8.84 19.52 -18.69
N SER A 17 -8.20 18.53 -19.29
CA SER A 17 -8.05 17.18 -18.72
C SER A 17 -7.11 17.21 -17.51
N GLN A 18 -7.47 16.46 -16.48
CA GLN A 18 -6.65 16.38 -15.26
C GLN A 18 -5.55 15.33 -15.43
N VAL A 19 -4.30 15.72 -15.19
CA VAL A 19 -3.15 14.81 -15.16
C VAL A 19 -2.68 14.68 -13.73
N ILE A 20 -2.94 13.51 -13.14
CA ILE A 20 -2.51 13.18 -11.79
C ILE A 20 -1.18 12.42 -11.90
N ALA A 21 -0.19 12.82 -11.12
CA ALA A 21 1.13 12.20 -11.18
C ALA A 21 1.58 11.63 -9.84
N SER A 22 2.49 10.68 -9.91
CA SER A 22 3.39 10.26 -8.84
C SER A 22 4.78 10.04 -9.42
N GLY A 23 5.84 10.14 -8.61
CA GLY A 23 7.21 10.02 -9.11
C GLY A 23 8.12 9.33 -8.11
N ILE A 24 8.84 8.27 -8.54
CA ILE A 24 9.74 7.52 -7.68
C ILE A 24 11.05 7.21 -8.42
N THR A 25 12.18 7.38 -7.72
CA THR A 25 13.50 6.94 -8.20
C THR A 25 13.67 5.45 -7.91
N PRO A 26 13.93 4.59 -8.92
CA PRO A 26 14.12 3.15 -8.74
C PRO A 26 15.54 2.83 -8.25
N SER A 27 15.91 3.35 -7.08
CA SER A 27 17.25 3.23 -6.51
C SER A 27 17.52 1.89 -5.80
N GLY A 28 16.50 1.04 -5.65
CA GLY A 28 16.54 -0.27 -5.01
C GLY A 28 15.15 -0.85 -4.92
N GLU A 29 15.00 -1.91 -4.13
CA GLU A 29 13.69 -2.55 -3.91
C GLU A 29 12.65 -1.57 -3.39
N PHE A 30 11.46 -1.64 -3.97
CA PHE A 30 10.33 -0.88 -3.50
C PHE A 30 9.74 -1.52 -2.24
N HIS A 31 9.24 -0.71 -1.33
CA HIS A 31 8.57 -1.15 -0.11
C HIS A 31 7.12 -0.66 -0.02
N VAL A 32 6.35 -1.21 0.92
CA VAL A 32 4.92 -0.84 1.13
C VAL A 32 4.71 0.67 1.28
N GLY A 33 5.70 1.40 1.80
CA GLY A 33 5.65 2.87 1.88
C GLY A 33 5.40 3.56 0.54
N HIS A 34 5.95 3.03 -0.57
CA HIS A 34 5.72 3.58 -1.91
C HIS A 34 4.28 3.40 -2.39
N LEU A 35 3.53 2.40 -1.87
CA LEU A 35 2.11 2.27 -2.17
C LEU A 35 1.29 3.47 -1.66
N ARG A 36 1.76 4.19 -0.63
CA ARG A 36 1.10 5.40 -0.15
C ARG A 36 1.07 6.48 -1.22
N GLU A 37 2.18 6.68 -1.89
CA GLU A 37 2.30 7.65 -2.98
C GLU A 37 1.40 7.27 -4.15
N ILE A 38 1.60 6.06 -4.66
CA ILE A 38 0.87 5.53 -5.82
C ILE A 38 -0.65 5.55 -5.58
N LEU A 39 -1.12 4.98 -4.46
CA LEU A 39 -2.55 4.89 -4.18
C LEU A 39 -3.17 6.24 -3.84
N THR A 40 -2.41 7.19 -3.28
CA THR A 40 -2.93 8.55 -3.06
C THR A 40 -3.21 9.24 -4.40
N ALA A 41 -2.29 9.16 -5.36
CA ALA A 41 -2.47 9.73 -6.70
C ALA A 41 -3.59 9.01 -7.47
N GLU A 42 -3.59 7.68 -7.45
CA GLU A 42 -4.59 6.85 -8.14
C GLU A 42 -6.01 7.09 -7.61
N MET A 43 -6.18 7.23 -6.29
CA MET A 43 -7.48 7.53 -5.69
C MET A 43 -8.01 8.93 -6.06
N ILE A 44 -7.12 9.92 -6.22
CA ILE A 44 -7.50 11.24 -6.76
C ILE A 44 -7.92 11.11 -8.22
N HIS A 45 -7.16 10.36 -9.03
CA HIS A 45 -7.51 10.07 -10.42
C HIS A 45 -8.91 9.43 -10.52
N ARG A 46 -9.20 8.38 -9.73
CA ARG A 46 -10.56 7.77 -9.70
C ARG A 46 -11.63 8.77 -9.27
N ALA A 47 -11.35 9.60 -8.27
CA ALA A 47 -12.29 10.62 -7.81
C ALA A 47 -12.57 11.68 -8.91
N CYS A 48 -11.57 12.06 -9.70
CA CYS A 48 -11.76 12.93 -10.86
C CYS A 48 -12.68 12.28 -11.91
N LEU A 49 -12.43 11.01 -12.24
CA LEU A 49 -13.29 10.26 -13.18
C LEU A 49 -14.73 10.12 -12.66
N ASP A 50 -14.91 9.87 -11.36
CA ASP A 50 -16.22 9.75 -10.72
C ASP A 50 -16.98 11.10 -10.70
N ALA A 51 -16.24 12.21 -10.66
CA ALA A 51 -16.78 13.56 -10.80
C ALA A 51 -17.07 13.97 -12.27
N GLY A 52 -16.88 13.06 -13.22
CA GLY A 52 -17.14 13.29 -14.66
C GLY A 52 -16.05 14.07 -15.37
N MET A 53 -14.87 14.23 -14.78
CA MET A 53 -13.73 14.88 -15.45
C MET A 53 -12.96 13.89 -16.31
N GLU A 54 -12.37 14.38 -17.40
CA GLU A 54 -11.31 13.66 -18.08
C GLU A 54 -10.07 13.64 -17.17
N SER A 55 -9.49 12.47 -16.94
CA SER A 55 -8.32 12.33 -16.09
C SER A 55 -7.39 11.21 -16.56
N ARG A 56 -6.08 11.46 -16.48
CA ARG A 56 -5.00 10.49 -16.68
C ARG A 56 -4.22 10.33 -15.38
N TYR A 57 -3.71 9.14 -15.14
CA TYR A 57 -2.76 8.90 -14.07
C TYR A 57 -1.43 8.45 -14.67
N ILE A 58 -0.38 9.23 -14.43
CA ILE A 58 0.98 8.93 -14.87
C ILE A 58 1.87 8.59 -13.68
N PHE A 59 2.71 7.59 -13.85
CA PHE A 59 3.75 7.22 -12.88
C PHE A 59 5.11 7.52 -13.49
N ILE A 60 5.79 8.55 -13.00
CA ILE A 60 7.10 8.96 -13.47
C ILE A 60 8.16 8.17 -12.72
N VAL A 61 8.94 7.42 -13.46
CA VAL A 61 10.09 6.68 -12.96
C VAL A 61 11.34 7.54 -13.19
N ASP A 62 11.94 8.03 -12.11
CA ASP A 62 13.11 8.92 -12.16
C ASP A 62 14.39 8.14 -12.51
N SER A 63 14.35 7.46 -13.65
CA SER A 63 15.38 6.58 -14.17
C SER A 63 16.65 7.30 -14.66
N MET A 64 16.56 8.62 -14.86
CA MET A 64 17.70 9.48 -15.15
C MET A 64 18.44 9.96 -13.88
N ASP A 65 17.92 9.66 -12.70
CA ASP A 65 18.62 9.94 -11.44
C ASP A 65 19.88 9.06 -11.33
N PRO A 66 20.98 9.61 -10.78
CA PRO A 66 22.23 8.88 -10.67
C PRO A 66 22.24 7.91 -9.50
N LEU A 67 23.00 6.82 -9.63
CA LEU A 67 23.37 6.00 -8.50
C LEU A 67 24.23 6.83 -7.53
N ARG A 68 23.74 7.03 -6.30
CA ARG A 68 24.38 7.96 -5.34
C ARG A 68 25.41 7.30 -4.46
N ARG A 69 25.30 5.98 -4.25
CA ARG A 69 26.22 5.17 -3.45
C ARG A 69 26.04 3.69 -3.77
N VAL A 70 26.99 2.88 -3.38
CA VAL A 70 26.82 1.42 -3.34
C VAL A 70 25.94 1.08 -2.14
N TYR A 71 24.76 0.52 -2.40
CA TYR A 71 23.84 0.08 -1.35
C TYR A 71 24.28 -1.29 -0.82
N ASP A 72 23.82 -1.69 0.38
CA ASP A 72 24.25 -2.93 1.05
C ASP A 72 23.90 -4.21 0.28
N PHE A 73 22.90 -4.16 -0.59
CA PHE A 73 22.52 -5.27 -1.47
C PHE A 73 23.33 -5.33 -2.78
N LEU A 74 24.19 -4.34 -3.02
CA LEU A 74 25.04 -4.29 -4.20
C LEU A 74 26.47 -4.72 -3.88
N SER A 75 27.11 -5.40 -4.84
CA SER A 75 28.53 -5.69 -4.80
C SER A 75 29.37 -4.39 -4.87
N PRO A 76 30.57 -4.36 -4.25
CA PRO A 76 31.51 -3.23 -4.37
C PRO A 76 31.86 -2.86 -5.82
N ALA A 77 31.62 -3.76 -6.78
CA ALA A 77 31.84 -3.49 -8.21
C ALA A 77 30.96 -2.33 -8.74
N TYR A 78 29.85 -1.99 -8.04
CA TYR A 78 29.04 -0.82 -8.40
C TYR A 78 29.70 0.52 -8.10
N GLN A 79 30.83 0.54 -7.39
CA GLN A 79 31.59 1.77 -7.15
C GLN A 79 31.90 2.56 -8.43
N GLN A 80 32.14 1.86 -9.54
CA GLN A 80 32.41 2.46 -10.84
C GLN A 80 31.22 3.17 -11.47
N TYR A 81 29.98 2.87 -10.99
CA TYR A 81 28.75 3.42 -11.53
C TYR A 81 28.16 4.55 -10.67
N ILE A 82 28.84 4.97 -9.60
CA ILE A 82 28.40 6.14 -8.84
C ILE A 82 28.38 7.36 -9.75
N GLY A 83 27.28 8.14 -9.68
CA GLY A 83 27.06 9.28 -10.55
C GLY A 83 26.46 8.96 -11.93
N HIS A 84 26.36 7.69 -12.30
CA HIS A 84 25.73 7.30 -13.56
C HIS A 84 24.20 7.20 -13.42
N PRO A 85 23.41 7.63 -14.43
CA PRO A 85 21.97 7.45 -14.44
C PRO A 85 21.58 5.96 -14.32
N LEU A 86 20.54 5.68 -13.51
CA LEU A 86 20.09 4.32 -13.23
C LEU A 86 19.65 3.55 -14.49
N ALA A 87 19.15 4.26 -15.50
CA ALA A 87 18.75 3.64 -16.78
C ALA A 87 19.96 3.17 -17.62
N TYR A 88 21.18 3.66 -17.35
CA TYR A 88 22.36 3.41 -18.17
C TYR A 88 23.40 2.52 -17.49
N ILE A 89 23.07 1.98 -16.32
CA ILE A 89 23.93 1.02 -15.63
C ILE A 89 23.29 -0.38 -15.64
N PRO A 90 24.12 -1.45 -15.64
CA PRO A 90 23.59 -2.81 -15.66
C PRO A 90 22.78 -3.13 -14.39
N ALA A 91 21.83 -4.05 -14.52
CA ALA A 91 21.10 -4.61 -13.39
C ALA A 91 22.02 -5.44 -12.48
N PRO A 92 21.70 -5.58 -11.17
CA PRO A 92 22.42 -6.52 -10.32
C PRO A 92 22.01 -7.97 -10.61
N GLY A 93 23.01 -8.85 -10.69
CA GLY A 93 22.80 -10.28 -10.68
C GLY A 93 22.45 -10.81 -9.27
N PRO A 94 22.25 -12.13 -9.12
CA PRO A 94 21.86 -12.75 -7.83
C PRO A 94 22.87 -12.55 -6.70
N ASP A 95 24.13 -12.27 -7.03
CA ASP A 95 25.23 -11.97 -6.10
C ASP A 95 25.40 -10.46 -5.83
N GLY A 96 24.51 -9.64 -6.39
CA GLY A 96 24.56 -8.19 -6.33
C GLY A 96 25.63 -7.55 -7.22
N ALA A 97 26.35 -8.32 -8.03
CA ALA A 97 27.32 -7.78 -8.99
C ALA A 97 26.62 -7.28 -10.27
N PRO A 98 27.23 -6.30 -10.99
CA PRO A 98 26.68 -5.85 -12.26
C PRO A 98 26.59 -7.00 -13.27
N ASP A 99 25.38 -7.24 -13.81
CA ASP A 99 25.12 -8.25 -14.83
C ASP A 99 24.88 -7.55 -16.19
N PRO A 100 25.85 -7.61 -17.14
CA PRO A 100 25.70 -6.97 -18.44
C PRO A 100 24.54 -7.53 -19.29
N ASP A 101 24.12 -8.77 -19.03
CA ASP A 101 23.04 -9.44 -19.75
C ASP A 101 21.69 -9.29 -19.02
N GLY A 102 21.68 -8.76 -17.79
CA GLY A 102 20.51 -8.62 -16.91
C GLY A 102 19.60 -7.42 -17.24
N GLY A 103 19.89 -6.63 -18.29
CA GLY A 103 19.18 -5.39 -18.58
C GLY A 103 19.73 -4.21 -17.76
N ASN A 104 18.91 -3.16 -17.60
CA ASN A 104 19.33 -1.98 -16.84
C ASN A 104 18.78 -2.01 -15.38
N TYR A 105 19.46 -1.26 -14.54
CA TYR A 105 19.17 -1.17 -13.10
C TYR A 105 17.75 -0.66 -12.81
N ALA A 106 17.32 0.38 -13.53
CA ALA A 106 16.00 0.99 -13.29
C ALA A 106 14.86 0.01 -13.57
N ASP A 107 14.90 -0.70 -14.70
CA ASP A 107 13.87 -1.67 -15.07
C ASP A 107 13.88 -2.90 -14.16
N HIS A 108 15.05 -3.32 -13.67
CA HIS A 108 15.20 -4.43 -12.75
C HIS A 108 14.37 -4.22 -11.45
N PHE A 109 14.52 -3.06 -10.83
CA PHE A 109 13.77 -2.76 -9.59
C PHE A 109 12.32 -2.36 -9.85
N LEU A 110 12.03 -1.78 -11.02
CA LEU A 110 10.67 -1.37 -11.38
C LEU A 110 9.74 -2.55 -11.65
N ALA A 111 10.19 -3.60 -12.34
CA ALA A 111 9.33 -4.67 -12.83
C ALA A 111 8.55 -5.42 -11.73
N PRO A 112 9.14 -5.81 -10.58
CA PRO A 112 8.39 -6.39 -9.47
C PRO A 112 7.35 -5.43 -8.88
N PHE A 113 7.65 -4.13 -8.85
CA PHE A 113 6.72 -3.13 -8.36
C PHE A 113 5.51 -2.97 -9.28
N LEU A 114 5.69 -2.92 -10.59
CA LEU A 114 4.58 -2.90 -11.54
C LEU A 114 3.69 -4.14 -11.42
N THR A 115 4.28 -5.30 -11.13
CA THR A 115 3.51 -6.52 -10.84
C THR A 115 2.63 -6.35 -9.59
N ALA A 116 3.18 -5.76 -8.53
CA ALA A 116 2.41 -5.46 -7.32
C ALA A 116 1.32 -4.41 -7.57
N LEU A 117 1.58 -3.39 -8.39
CA LEU A 117 0.58 -2.40 -8.78
C LEU A 117 -0.59 -3.03 -9.52
N LYS A 118 -0.32 -3.94 -10.45
CA LYS A 118 -1.37 -4.68 -11.17
C LYS A 118 -2.21 -5.53 -10.22
N GLU A 119 -1.58 -6.22 -9.27
CA GLU A 119 -2.27 -7.04 -8.25
C GLU A 119 -3.21 -6.19 -7.38
N ILE A 120 -2.83 -4.95 -7.08
CA ILE A 120 -3.64 -4.02 -6.28
C ILE A 120 -4.62 -3.18 -7.13
N GLY A 121 -4.69 -3.44 -8.44
CA GLY A 121 -5.61 -2.79 -9.38
C GLY A 121 -5.20 -1.37 -9.76
N VAL A 122 -3.90 -1.12 -9.90
CA VAL A 122 -3.34 0.16 -10.35
C VAL A 122 -2.57 -0.05 -11.65
N GLU A 123 -3.03 0.56 -12.72
CA GLU A 123 -2.41 0.50 -14.05
C GLU A 123 -2.14 1.94 -14.54
N PRO A 124 -1.03 2.57 -14.11
CA PRO A 124 -0.67 3.91 -14.53
C PRO A 124 -0.08 3.90 -15.94
N GLU A 125 -0.12 5.04 -16.59
CA GLU A 125 0.78 5.31 -17.71
C GLU A 125 2.20 5.51 -17.16
N VAL A 126 3.10 4.55 -17.42
CA VAL A 126 4.48 4.60 -16.92
C VAL A 126 5.33 5.49 -17.82
N VAL A 127 5.97 6.50 -17.24
CA VAL A 127 6.85 7.45 -17.94
C VAL A 127 8.27 7.26 -17.42
N MET A 128 9.14 6.71 -18.25
CA MET A 128 10.57 6.59 -17.95
C MET A 128 11.27 7.92 -18.21
N ASN A 129 11.79 8.57 -17.17
CA ASN A 129 12.31 9.94 -17.28
C ASN A 129 13.51 10.04 -18.25
N HIS A 130 14.37 9.01 -18.35
CA HIS A 130 15.45 8.98 -19.33
C HIS A 130 14.93 9.07 -20.76
N GLN A 131 13.79 8.40 -21.09
CA GLN A 131 13.19 8.48 -22.42
C GLN A 131 12.63 9.87 -22.73
N THR A 132 12.14 10.59 -21.70
CA THR A 132 11.72 11.98 -21.85
C THR A 132 12.88 12.88 -22.19
N TYR A 133 14.08 12.65 -21.62
CA TYR A 133 15.30 13.34 -22.01
C TYR A 133 15.75 12.95 -23.42
N GLU A 134 15.77 11.68 -23.76
CA GLU A 134 16.15 11.16 -25.09
C GLU A 134 15.28 11.72 -26.22
N SER A 135 13.98 11.93 -25.93
CA SER A 135 13.05 12.52 -26.90
C SER A 135 13.26 14.01 -27.15
N GLY A 136 14.10 14.67 -26.36
CA GLY A 136 14.34 16.12 -26.41
C GLY A 136 13.24 16.97 -25.74
N ALA A 137 12.25 16.37 -25.09
CA ALA A 137 11.15 17.10 -24.45
C ALA A 137 11.61 18.07 -23.35
N PHE A 138 12.76 17.85 -22.77
CA PHE A 138 13.38 18.74 -21.80
C PHE A 138 14.10 19.95 -22.39
N ALA A 139 14.41 19.98 -23.70
CA ALA A 139 15.32 20.96 -24.31
C ALA A 139 14.94 22.42 -24.01
N ASP A 140 13.68 22.79 -24.23
CA ASP A 140 13.21 24.16 -23.96
C ASP A 140 13.26 24.51 -22.48
N LYS A 141 12.96 23.54 -21.59
CA LYS A 141 13.03 23.76 -20.14
C LYS A 141 14.46 23.88 -19.64
N ILE A 142 15.39 23.10 -20.22
CA ILE A 142 16.84 23.20 -19.94
C ILE A 142 17.34 24.59 -20.39
N HIS A 143 17.05 24.99 -21.64
CA HIS A 143 17.42 26.29 -22.15
C HIS A 143 16.90 27.44 -21.25
N SER A 144 15.61 27.42 -20.95
CA SER A 144 14.99 28.43 -20.07
C SER A 144 15.59 28.43 -18.67
N SER A 145 15.97 27.28 -18.13
CA SER A 145 16.64 27.18 -16.82
C SER A 145 18.03 27.79 -16.85
N ILE A 146 18.78 27.59 -17.94
CA ILE A 146 20.13 28.16 -18.10
C ILE A 146 20.05 29.67 -18.21
N GLU A 147 19.13 30.20 -19.03
CA GLU A 147 18.93 31.65 -19.19
C GLU A 147 18.49 32.33 -17.87
N GLN A 148 17.80 31.62 -16.98
CA GLN A 148 17.29 32.12 -15.71
C GLN A 148 18.06 31.57 -14.49
N LYS A 149 19.29 31.09 -14.67
CA LYS A 149 20.06 30.37 -13.63
C LYS A 149 20.18 31.14 -12.31
N ASP A 150 20.46 32.43 -12.38
CA ASP A 150 20.68 33.26 -11.19
C ASP A 150 19.36 33.48 -10.40
N GLU A 151 18.24 33.57 -11.10
CA GLU A 151 16.89 33.68 -10.50
C GLU A 151 16.48 32.34 -9.87
N ILE A 152 16.69 31.23 -10.55
CA ILE A 152 16.41 29.88 -10.02
C ILE A 152 17.27 29.62 -8.78
N ARG A 153 18.57 29.99 -8.82
CA ARG A 153 19.47 29.89 -7.67
C ARG A 153 18.91 30.66 -6.48
N ARG A 154 18.52 31.92 -6.68
CA ARG A 154 17.92 32.76 -5.64
C ARG A 154 16.67 32.14 -5.06
N VAL A 155 15.77 31.61 -5.89
CA VAL A 155 14.55 30.91 -5.43
C VAL A 155 14.90 29.69 -4.57
N ILE A 156 15.89 28.90 -4.97
CA ILE A 156 16.32 27.74 -4.18
C ILE A 156 16.86 28.20 -2.80
N GLU A 157 17.67 29.26 -2.77
CA GLU A 157 18.24 29.79 -1.52
C GLU A 157 17.16 30.37 -0.61
N GLU A 158 16.30 31.23 -1.12
CA GLU A 158 15.25 31.93 -0.35
C GLU A 158 14.19 30.97 0.20
N VAL A 159 13.73 30.01 -0.61
CA VAL A 159 12.65 29.10 -0.22
C VAL A 159 13.15 27.96 0.68
N SER A 160 14.32 27.37 0.34
CA SER A 160 14.83 26.21 1.07
C SER A 160 15.80 26.55 2.20
N GLY A 161 16.28 27.81 2.27
CA GLY A 161 17.29 28.23 3.21
C GLY A 161 18.68 27.58 3.00
N ARG A 162 18.92 26.97 1.84
CA ARG A 162 20.17 26.30 1.50
C ARG A 162 21.07 27.24 0.72
N GLU A 163 22.35 27.26 1.06
CA GLU A 163 23.36 27.90 0.23
C GLU A 163 23.54 27.09 -1.04
N VAL A 164 23.54 27.76 -2.19
CA VAL A 164 23.82 27.16 -3.49
C VAL A 164 25.19 27.66 -3.95
N PRO A 165 26.13 26.78 -4.35
CA PRO A 165 27.46 27.18 -4.78
C PRO A 165 27.45 28.26 -5.89
N GLU A 166 28.47 29.13 -5.91
CA GLU A 166 28.55 30.21 -6.90
C GLU A 166 28.68 29.69 -8.34
N ASP A 167 29.34 28.56 -8.49
CA ASP A 167 29.55 27.85 -9.75
C ASP A 167 28.39 26.90 -10.11
N TRP A 168 27.31 26.89 -9.32
CA TRP A 168 26.15 26.07 -9.62
C TRP A 168 25.56 26.36 -11.00
N PHE A 169 25.26 25.30 -11.73
CA PHE A 169 24.65 25.39 -13.05
C PHE A 169 23.40 24.49 -13.11
N PRO A 170 22.29 24.94 -13.76
CA PRO A 170 21.03 24.20 -13.78
C PRO A 170 21.00 23.09 -14.82
N TYR A 171 22.13 22.47 -15.12
CA TYR A 171 22.28 21.30 -15.97
C TYR A 171 23.57 20.57 -15.62
N ASN A 172 23.46 19.27 -15.40
CA ASN A 172 24.57 18.38 -15.09
C ASN A 172 24.87 17.52 -16.32
N PRO A 173 25.92 17.84 -17.11
CA PRO A 173 26.33 17.02 -18.25
C PRO A 173 26.85 15.66 -17.78
N LEU A 174 26.75 14.64 -18.64
CA LEU A 174 27.48 13.38 -18.49
C LEU A 174 28.92 13.57 -18.95
N GLY A 175 29.86 13.20 -18.10
CA GLY A 175 31.29 13.20 -18.42
C GLY A 175 31.69 12.11 -19.40
N SER A 176 32.98 12.00 -19.65
CA SER A 176 33.55 11.03 -20.59
C SER A 176 33.32 9.56 -20.17
N ASP A 177 33.11 9.31 -18.88
CA ASP A 177 32.79 8.00 -18.30
C ASP A 177 31.27 7.72 -18.20
N GLY A 178 30.43 8.72 -18.47
CA GLY A 178 28.98 8.63 -18.33
C GLY A 178 28.40 9.03 -16.95
N SER A 179 29.25 9.49 -16.03
CA SER A 179 28.87 10.03 -14.72
C SER A 179 28.56 11.52 -14.81
N ILE A 180 27.65 12.01 -13.95
CA ILE A 180 27.44 13.45 -13.72
C ILE A 180 28.39 14.00 -12.63
N ASP A 181 29.01 13.12 -11.85
CA ASP A 181 29.88 13.52 -10.74
C ASP A 181 31.25 13.98 -11.26
N GLY A 182 31.77 15.07 -10.69
CA GLY A 182 33.05 15.62 -11.05
C GLY A 182 33.09 16.30 -12.42
N VAL A 183 31.95 16.63 -13.01
CA VAL A 183 31.82 17.36 -14.26
C VAL A 183 31.53 18.83 -13.97
N SER A 184 32.30 19.74 -14.51
CA SER A 184 32.17 21.18 -14.40
C SER A 184 31.77 21.79 -15.73
N VAL A 185 30.76 22.67 -15.73
CA VAL A 185 30.36 23.41 -16.92
C VAL A 185 31.30 24.57 -17.14
N THR A 186 31.83 24.69 -18.36
CA THR A 186 32.75 25.74 -18.76
C THR A 186 32.10 26.81 -19.65
N GLY A 187 30.95 26.51 -20.24
CA GLY A 187 30.25 27.45 -21.11
C GLY A 187 28.92 26.88 -21.64
N TYR A 188 28.13 27.78 -22.23
CA TYR A 188 26.88 27.43 -22.91
C TYR A 188 26.74 28.24 -24.20
N GLU A 189 26.51 27.57 -25.29
CA GLU A 189 26.13 28.12 -26.59
C GLU A 189 25.01 27.23 -27.15
N HIS A 190 23.79 27.75 -27.14
CA HIS A 190 22.61 26.96 -27.52
C HIS A 190 22.80 26.22 -28.84
N PRO A 191 22.54 24.90 -28.90
CA PRO A 191 22.00 24.01 -27.84
C PRO A 191 23.10 23.25 -27.04
N HIS A 192 24.34 23.72 -27.01
CA HIS A 192 25.49 22.99 -26.49
C HIS A 192 25.99 23.54 -25.16
N VAL A 193 26.12 22.64 -24.17
CA VAL A 193 26.80 22.91 -22.88
C VAL A 193 28.21 22.34 -22.96
N HIS A 194 29.20 23.23 -22.79
CA HIS A 194 30.63 22.84 -22.75
C HIS A 194 30.99 22.46 -21.31
N TRP A 195 31.80 21.40 -21.19
CA TRP A 195 32.16 20.87 -19.87
C TRP A 195 33.60 20.33 -19.85
N VAL A 196 34.12 20.19 -18.63
CA VAL A 196 35.35 19.46 -18.33
C VAL A 196 35.12 18.51 -17.18
N ASP A 197 35.58 17.27 -17.29
CA ASP A 197 35.45 16.29 -16.21
C ASP A 197 36.66 16.27 -15.26
N SER A 198 36.59 15.46 -14.20
CA SER A 198 37.66 15.31 -13.22
C SER A 198 38.95 14.68 -13.77
N HIS A 199 38.88 14.09 -14.96
CA HIS A 199 40.03 13.53 -15.69
C HIS A 199 40.68 14.55 -16.62
N GLY A 200 40.13 15.77 -16.69
CA GLY A 200 40.58 16.84 -17.58
C GLY A 200 40.14 16.65 -19.04
N VAL A 201 39.18 15.76 -19.29
CA VAL A 201 38.58 15.60 -20.62
C VAL A 201 37.58 16.70 -20.84
N GLU A 202 37.72 17.46 -21.93
CA GLU A 202 36.77 18.46 -22.38
C GLU A 202 35.72 17.84 -23.32
N GLY A 203 34.48 18.27 -23.20
CA GLY A 203 33.39 17.78 -24.04
C GLY A 203 32.26 18.77 -24.20
N THR A 204 31.26 18.33 -24.96
CA THR A 204 30.06 19.12 -25.26
C THR A 204 28.84 18.22 -25.15
N ALA A 205 27.83 18.68 -24.44
CA ALA A 205 26.53 18.02 -24.30
C ALA A 205 25.43 18.79 -25.05
N ASP A 206 24.66 18.10 -25.89
CA ASP A 206 23.50 18.66 -26.56
C ASP A 206 22.26 18.52 -25.65
N ILE A 207 21.68 19.64 -25.25
CA ILE A 207 20.50 19.67 -24.35
C ILE A 207 19.24 19.04 -24.96
N ARG A 208 19.23 18.75 -26.24
CA ARG A 208 18.13 18.10 -26.96
C ARG A 208 18.19 16.57 -26.88
N THR A 209 19.15 16.05 -26.15
CA THR A 209 19.38 14.62 -25.97
C THR A 209 19.63 14.31 -24.48
N ALA A 210 19.75 13.03 -24.12
CA ALA A 210 20.02 12.61 -22.76
C ALA A 210 21.53 12.66 -22.39
N GLN A 211 22.28 13.65 -22.87
CA GLN A 211 23.70 13.84 -22.54
C GLN A 211 23.93 14.60 -21.22
N GLY A 212 22.92 14.68 -20.39
CA GLY A 212 22.91 15.27 -19.08
C GLY A 212 21.48 15.44 -18.55
N LYS A 213 21.36 16.03 -17.39
CA LYS A 213 20.05 16.27 -16.76
C LYS A 213 20.00 17.56 -15.95
N LEU A 214 18.81 18.07 -15.71
CA LEU A 214 18.56 19.14 -14.74
C LEU A 214 18.83 18.63 -13.31
N PRO A 215 19.32 19.47 -12.37
CA PRO A 215 19.30 19.17 -10.96
C PRO A 215 17.87 18.84 -10.51
N TRP A 216 17.70 17.85 -9.65
CA TRP A 216 16.39 17.22 -9.39
C TRP A 216 15.26 18.20 -8.99
N ARG A 217 15.55 19.30 -8.28
CA ARG A 217 14.52 20.33 -7.96
C ARG A 217 14.02 21.07 -9.19
N VAL A 218 14.90 21.33 -10.14
CA VAL A 218 14.56 21.99 -11.42
C VAL A 218 13.92 20.97 -12.36
N ASP A 219 14.44 19.75 -12.40
CA ASP A 219 13.90 18.61 -13.14
C ASP A 219 12.45 18.34 -12.76
N TRP A 220 12.14 18.29 -11.46
CA TRP A 220 10.79 18.07 -10.97
C TRP A 220 9.82 19.15 -11.43
N ALA A 221 10.20 20.41 -11.27
CA ALA A 221 9.40 21.55 -11.74
C ALA A 221 9.21 21.56 -13.26
N ALA A 222 10.24 21.18 -14.02
CA ALA A 222 10.15 21.03 -15.48
C ALA A 222 9.20 19.94 -15.92
N LYS A 223 9.21 18.77 -15.25
CA LYS A 223 8.29 17.65 -15.49
C LYS A 223 6.85 18.05 -15.34
N TRP A 224 6.51 18.91 -14.37
CA TRP A 224 5.14 19.43 -14.21
C TRP A 224 4.62 20.08 -15.49
N GLY A 225 5.46 20.90 -16.12
CA GLY A 225 5.10 21.56 -17.37
C GLY A 225 5.13 20.66 -18.58
N ILE A 226 6.14 19.78 -18.70
CA ILE A 226 6.30 18.86 -19.84
C ILE A 226 5.12 17.90 -19.94
N HIS A 227 4.67 17.34 -18.82
CA HIS A 227 3.59 16.37 -18.78
C HIS A 227 2.21 16.98 -18.50
N GLY A 228 2.14 18.32 -18.29
CA GLY A 228 0.89 19.03 -18.00
C GLY A 228 0.25 18.59 -16.68
N ILE A 229 1.07 18.30 -15.67
CA ILE A 229 0.61 17.76 -14.38
C ILE A 229 -0.26 18.78 -13.65
N THR A 230 -1.48 18.38 -13.29
CA THR A 230 -2.44 19.24 -12.59
C THR A 230 -2.51 18.96 -11.09
N CYS A 231 -2.11 17.75 -10.65
CA CYS A 231 -2.00 17.37 -9.24
C CYS A 231 -0.90 16.32 -9.07
N GLU A 232 0.00 16.55 -8.13
CA GLU A 232 0.99 15.57 -7.69
C GLU A 232 1.02 15.55 -6.17
N PRO A 233 0.48 14.50 -5.51
CA PRO A 233 0.64 14.32 -4.08
C PRO A 233 2.12 14.11 -3.73
N ALA A 234 2.57 14.69 -2.62
CA ALA A 234 3.95 14.56 -2.17
C ALA A 234 4.03 14.12 -0.70
N GLY A 235 5.00 13.29 -0.39
CA GLY A 235 5.34 12.97 1.00
C GLY A 235 5.74 14.22 1.79
N LYS A 236 5.55 14.20 3.11
CA LYS A 236 5.87 15.33 3.98
C LYS A 236 7.32 15.79 3.91
N ASP A 237 8.24 14.91 3.54
CA ASP A 237 9.66 15.20 3.34
C ASP A 237 9.91 16.20 2.21
N HIS A 238 9.08 16.15 1.18
CA HIS A 238 9.10 17.08 0.05
C HIS A 238 8.06 18.19 0.17
N GLY A 239 6.90 17.88 0.76
CA GLY A 239 5.75 18.76 0.85
C GLY A 239 5.74 19.70 2.07
N ALA A 240 6.65 19.56 3.04
CA ALA A 240 6.73 20.46 4.18
C ALA A 240 7.06 21.89 3.74
N ALA A 241 6.70 22.87 4.57
CA ALA A 241 6.99 24.28 4.31
C ALA A 241 8.50 24.50 4.09
N GLY A 242 8.86 25.20 3.01
CA GLY A 242 10.24 25.37 2.57
C GLY A 242 10.88 24.14 1.95
N GLY A 243 10.10 23.08 1.73
CA GLY A 243 10.53 21.85 1.09
C GLY A 243 10.68 21.98 -0.44
N SER A 244 10.96 20.85 -1.05
CA SER A 244 11.25 20.79 -2.50
C SER A 244 10.06 21.16 -3.36
N TYR A 245 8.85 20.89 -2.87
CA TYR A 245 7.62 21.25 -3.58
C TYR A 245 7.44 22.77 -3.63
N ASP A 246 7.66 23.43 -2.50
CA ASP A 246 7.56 24.90 -2.42
C ASP A 246 8.62 25.61 -3.26
N THR A 247 9.81 25.00 -3.39
CA THR A 247 10.84 25.45 -4.32
C THR A 247 10.43 25.23 -5.79
N GLY A 248 9.77 24.12 -6.09
CA GLY A 248 9.33 23.76 -7.44
C GLY A 248 8.25 24.68 -8.00
N ILE A 249 7.34 25.22 -7.15
CA ILE A 249 6.23 26.08 -7.59
C ILE A 249 6.74 27.30 -8.37
N PRO A 250 7.56 28.21 -7.80
CA PRO A 250 8.05 29.38 -8.53
C PRO A 250 8.96 29.00 -9.71
N ILE A 251 9.74 27.92 -9.61
CA ILE A 251 10.55 27.45 -10.75
C ILE A 251 9.65 27.00 -11.91
N CYS A 252 8.57 26.27 -11.65
CA CYS A 252 7.62 25.87 -12.68
C CYS A 252 6.99 27.07 -13.40
N GLU A 253 6.64 28.12 -12.64
CA GLU A 253 6.10 29.37 -13.19
C GLU A 253 7.14 30.12 -14.05
N MET A 254 8.39 30.18 -13.57
CA MET A 254 9.51 30.77 -14.33
C MET A 254 9.76 30.01 -15.64
N LEU A 255 9.57 28.69 -15.64
CA LEU A 255 9.66 27.85 -16.83
C LEU A 255 8.40 27.92 -17.72
N GLY A 256 7.48 28.87 -17.45
CA GLY A 256 6.30 29.14 -18.27
C GLY A 256 5.18 28.11 -18.14
N SER A 257 5.08 27.42 -17.00
CA SER A 257 4.04 26.41 -16.77
C SER A 257 3.26 26.68 -15.48
N GLN A 258 2.04 26.15 -15.39
CA GLN A 258 1.23 26.24 -14.18
C GLN A 258 1.62 25.11 -13.22
N PRO A 259 1.97 25.41 -11.95
CA PRO A 259 2.30 24.37 -10.98
C PRO A 259 1.06 23.53 -10.62
N PRO A 260 1.25 22.24 -10.23
CA PRO A 260 0.17 21.37 -9.85
C PRO A 260 -0.46 21.74 -8.51
N HIS A 261 -1.67 21.20 -8.26
CA HIS A 261 -2.28 21.24 -6.94
C HIS A 261 -1.46 20.39 -5.96
N LYS A 262 -1.04 21.02 -4.87
CA LYS A 262 -0.23 20.41 -3.81
C LYS A 262 -1.11 19.66 -2.82
N LEU A 263 -0.86 18.36 -2.64
CA LEU A 263 -1.43 17.56 -1.55
C LEU A 263 -0.29 16.88 -0.79
N VAL A 264 -0.18 17.13 0.51
CA VAL A 264 0.88 16.54 1.34
C VAL A 264 0.31 15.36 2.13
N TYR A 265 0.98 14.19 2.04
CA TYR A 265 0.61 13.01 2.80
C TYR A 265 1.71 12.61 3.80
N GLU A 266 1.27 11.97 4.90
CA GLU A 266 2.13 11.33 5.88
C GLU A 266 2.47 9.90 5.47
N TRP A 267 3.60 9.38 5.94
CA TRP A 267 4.14 8.09 5.55
C TRP A 267 3.34 6.89 6.07
N ILE A 268 3.56 5.73 5.45
CA ILE A 268 3.33 4.42 6.05
C ILE A 268 4.63 4.02 6.76
N GLN A 269 4.49 3.57 8.00
CA GLN A 269 5.59 3.05 8.81
C GLN A 269 5.25 1.66 9.34
N LEU A 270 6.26 0.87 9.64
CA LEU A 270 6.05 -0.41 10.34
C LEU A 270 5.76 -0.14 11.81
N LYS A 271 4.70 -0.76 12.32
CA LYS A 271 4.29 -0.60 13.71
C LYS A 271 5.43 -0.97 14.67
N GLY A 272 5.82 -0.03 15.51
CA GLY A 272 6.87 -0.20 16.49
C GLY A 272 8.32 -0.12 15.96
N MET A 273 8.51 0.05 14.65
CA MET A 273 9.84 0.09 14.01
C MET A 273 10.13 1.40 13.27
N GLY A 274 9.11 2.25 13.08
CA GLY A 274 9.25 3.54 12.41
C GLY A 274 9.19 3.47 10.88
N PRO A 275 9.63 4.53 10.18
CA PRO A 275 9.57 4.62 8.72
C PRO A 275 10.41 3.53 8.04
N MET A 276 9.86 2.96 6.97
CA MET A 276 10.58 2.03 6.10
C MET A 276 11.60 2.79 5.24
N SER A 277 12.72 2.14 4.97
CA SER A 277 13.74 2.68 4.09
C SER A 277 14.49 1.57 3.38
N SER A 278 14.51 1.60 2.06
CA SER A 278 15.28 0.67 1.21
C SER A 278 16.78 0.64 1.56
N SER A 279 17.28 1.74 2.13
CA SER A 279 18.71 1.88 2.48
C SER A 279 19.10 1.28 3.84
N THR A 280 18.16 0.86 4.68
CA THR A 280 18.42 0.30 6.01
C THR A 280 18.05 -1.17 6.14
N GLY A 281 17.56 -1.81 5.07
CA GLY A 281 17.14 -3.21 5.08
C GLY A 281 15.85 -3.50 5.87
N LEU A 282 15.26 -2.51 6.51
CA LEU A 282 13.98 -2.58 7.22
C LEU A 282 12.84 -2.31 6.24
N THR A 283 12.57 -3.28 5.36
CA THR A 283 11.55 -3.14 4.33
C THR A 283 10.63 -4.35 4.29
N VAL A 284 9.36 -4.10 4.00
CA VAL A 284 8.40 -5.13 3.55
C VAL A 284 8.07 -4.79 2.11
N GLY A 285 8.38 -5.68 1.19
CA GLY A 285 8.06 -5.52 -0.22
C GLY A 285 6.55 -5.47 -0.45
N PRO A 286 6.07 -4.76 -1.49
CA PRO A 286 4.65 -4.72 -1.81
C PRO A 286 4.08 -6.10 -2.11
N MET A 287 4.80 -6.97 -2.81
CA MET A 287 4.38 -8.35 -3.08
C MET A 287 4.35 -9.21 -1.81
N ASP A 288 5.31 -9.02 -0.89
CA ASP A 288 5.32 -9.74 0.40
C ASP A 288 4.10 -9.36 1.24
N ALA A 289 3.76 -8.07 1.28
CA ALA A 289 2.56 -7.60 1.94
C ALA A 289 1.28 -8.14 1.28
N LEU A 290 1.21 -8.14 -0.05
CA LEU A 290 0.07 -8.66 -0.82
C LEU A 290 -0.03 -10.19 -0.79
N ALA A 291 1.04 -10.90 -0.44
CA ALA A 291 0.99 -12.34 -0.18
C ALA A 291 0.23 -12.68 1.12
N LEU A 292 0.07 -11.71 2.03
CA LEU A 292 -0.62 -11.88 3.32
C LEU A 292 -1.95 -11.11 3.37
N VAL A 293 -1.97 -9.88 2.83
CA VAL A 293 -3.09 -8.94 2.94
C VAL A 293 -3.86 -8.89 1.62
N PRO A 294 -5.19 -9.10 1.64
CA PRO A 294 -6.01 -8.92 0.44
C PRO A 294 -5.86 -7.50 -0.14
N PRO A 295 -5.83 -7.37 -1.48
CA PRO A 295 -5.60 -6.08 -2.15
C PRO A 295 -6.59 -4.99 -1.74
N GLU A 296 -7.87 -5.33 -1.60
CA GLU A 296 -8.92 -4.41 -1.15
C GLU A 296 -8.68 -3.92 0.27
N ILE A 297 -8.15 -4.76 1.16
CA ILE A 297 -7.80 -4.37 2.52
C ILE A 297 -6.58 -3.45 2.52
N MET A 298 -5.57 -3.73 1.70
CA MET A 298 -4.42 -2.85 1.53
C MET A 298 -4.83 -1.46 1.04
N ARG A 299 -5.71 -1.40 0.03
CA ARG A 299 -6.28 -0.15 -0.47
C ARG A 299 -7.10 0.56 0.62
N TYR A 300 -7.91 -0.21 1.38
CA TYR A 300 -8.75 0.33 2.45
C TYR A 300 -7.93 0.99 3.56
N VAL A 301 -6.80 0.41 3.96
CA VAL A 301 -5.87 1.01 4.94
C VAL A 301 -5.48 2.43 4.53
N ILE A 302 -5.25 2.66 3.25
CA ILE A 302 -4.88 3.97 2.72
C ILE A 302 -6.10 4.88 2.57
N ALA A 303 -7.19 4.37 1.98
CA ALA A 303 -8.39 5.13 1.70
C ALA A 303 -9.05 5.68 2.98
N ARG A 304 -9.20 4.86 4.04
CA ARG A 304 -9.80 5.28 5.31
C ARG A 304 -8.97 6.30 6.10
N SER A 305 -7.67 6.37 5.80
CA SER A 305 -6.73 7.19 6.56
C SER A 305 -6.77 8.64 6.10
N LYS A 306 -6.72 9.58 7.06
CA LYS A 306 -6.53 10.99 6.72
C LYS A 306 -5.16 11.20 6.07
N VAL A 307 -5.11 12.04 5.05
CA VAL A 307 -3.86 12.31 4.31
C VAL A 307 -2.74 12.78 5.23
N GLY A 308 -3.03 13.71 6.13
CA GLY A 308 -2.06 14.29 7.08
C GLY A 308 -1.81 13.43 8.33
N ARG A 309 -2.04 12.11 8.29
CA ARG A 309 -1.69 11.19 9.37
C ARG A 309 -0.88 10.03 8.83
N HIS A 310 0.17 9.64 9.59
CA HIS A 310 0.90 8.42 9.29
C HIS A 310 0.01 7.18 9.46
N ILE A 311 0.37 6.13 8.76
CA ILE A 311 -0.30 4.84 8.82
C ILE A 311 0.69 3.86 9.44
N ASP A 312 0.32 3.27 10.57
CA ASP A 312 1.03 2.13 11.15
C ASP A 312 0.59 0.85 10.41
N PHE A 313 1.47 0.33 9.57
CA PHE A 313 1.23 -0.93 8.87
C PHE A 313 1.57 -2.09 9.80
N ASP A 314 0.59 -2.95 10.05
CA ASP A 314 0.70 -4.08 10.96
C ASP A 314 -0.03 -5.29 10.35
N THR A 315 0.72 -6.33 10.04
CA THR A 315 0.20 -7.63 9.58
C THR A 315 -0.10 -8.60 10.73
N GLY A 316 -0.02 -8.15 11.98
CA GLY A 316 -0.38 -8.91 13.19
C GLY A 316 -1.86 -8.69 13.58
N PRO A 317 -2.15 -8.47 14.88
CA PRO A 317 -3.53 -8.37 15.38
C PRO A 317 -4.38 -7.28 14.72
N ALA A 318 -3.76 -6.17 14.27
CA ALA A 318 -4.48 -5.07 13.64
C ALA A 318 -5.05 -5.45 12.27
N LEU A 319 -4.53 -6.49 11.61
CA LEU A 319 -5.09 -6.96 10.35
C LEU A 319 -6.51 -7.51 10.53
N PHE A 320 -6.76 -8.30 11.60
CA PHE A 320 -8.12 -8.73 11.93
C PHE A 320 -9.08 -7.55 12.14
N GLN A 321 -8.64 -6.54 12.89
CA GLN A 321 -9.48 -5.36 13.16
C GLN A 321 -9.80 -4.58 11.88
N THR A 322 -8.82 -4.45 11.00
CA THR A 322 -8.99 -3.75 9.72
C THR A 322 -9.93 -4.50 8.78
N ALA A 323 -9.79 -5.83 8.71
CA ALA A 323 -10.67 -6.68 7.92
C ALA A 323 -12.11 -6.65 8.45
N ASP A 324 -12.30 -6.78 9.77
CA ASP A 324 -13.62 -6.69 10.41
C ASP A 324 -14.30 -5.33 10.15
N GLU A 325 -13.52 -4.23 10.19
CA GLU A 325 -14.04 -2.88 9.91
C GLU A 325 -14.47 -2.76 8.44
N TYR A 326 -13.66 -3.26 7.53
CA TYR A 326 -13.96 -3.27 6.10
C TYR A 326 -15.19 -4.11 5.79
N GLU A 327 -15.26 -5.36 6.27
CA GLU A 327 -16.35 -6.29 6.01
C GLU A 327 -17.68 -5.79 6.59
N ARG A 328 -17.64 -5.17 7.79
CA ARG A 328 -18.84 -4.52 8.35
C ARG A 328 -19.30 -3.36 7.47
N LEU A 329 -18.37 -2.55 6.94
CA LEU A 329 -18.69 -1.45 6.04
C LEU A 329 -19.28 -1.94 4.71
N VAL A 330 -18.83 -3.11 4.22
CA VAL A 330 -19.41 -3.78 3.04
C VAL A 330 -20.83 -4.28 3.32
N ALA A 331 -21.03 -4.95 4.48
CA ALA A 331 -22.33 -5.54 4.85
C ALA A 331 -23.38 -4.46 5.18
N GLU A 332 -22.96 -3.41 5.87
CA GLU A 332 -23.84 -2.34 6.34
C GLU A 332 -23.27 -0.96 5.97
N PRO A 333 -23.28 -0.59 4.68
CA PRO A 333 -22.80 0.72 4.26
C PRO A 333 -23.65 1.83 4.92
N PRO A 334 -23.00 2.93 5.35
CA PRO A 334 -23.71 4.01 6.01
C PRO A 334 -24.75 4.65 5.08
N SER A 335 -25.94 4.85 5.61
CA SER A 335 -27.13 5.37 4.92
C SER A 335 -27.67 6.64 5.59
N GLY A 336 -28.75 7.18 5.05
CA GLY A 336 -29.42 8.38 5.50
C GLY A 336 -29.22 9.56 4.55
N SER A 337 -30.25 10.41 4.42
CA SER A 337 -30.20 11.61 3.59
C SER A 337 -29.48 12.77 4.31
N ASP A 338 -29.10 13.79 3.55
CA ASP A 338 -28.47 15.01 4.13
C ASP A 338 -29.44 15.78 5.06
N GLU A 339 -30.73 15.62 4.88
CA GLU A 339 -31.76 16.24 5.73
C GLU A 339 -31.90 15.52 7.08
N GLU A 340 -31.66 14.20 7.12
CA GLU A 340 -31.78 13.37 8.31
C GLU A 340 -30.53 13.37 9.19
N LEU A 341 -29.36 13.64 8.58
CA LEU A 341 -28.07 13.55 9.24
C LEU A 341 -27.54 14.93 9.65
N SER A 342 -26.99 15.01 10.85
CA SER A 342 -26.18 16.17 11.24
C SER A 342 -24.94 16.30 10.35
N ARG A 343 -24.39 17.53 10.23
CA ARG A 343 -23.20 17.79 9.43
C ARG A 343 -22.02 16.84 9.74
N ARG A 344 -21.83 16.50 11.01
CA ARG A 344 -20.79 15.55 11.44
C ARG A 344 -21.06 14.13 10.91
N GLN A 345 -22.32 13.69 10.95
CA GLN A 345 -22.72 12.37 10.44
C GLN A 345 -22.60 12.31 8.91
N GLN A 346 -22.98 13.39 8.20
CA GLN A 346 -22.79 13.50 6.74
C GLN A 346 -21.33 13.33 6.36
N ILE A 347 -20.42 14.06 7.04
CA ILE A 347 -18.97 13.95 6.80
C ILE A 347 -18.48 12.54 7.07
N ALA A 348 -18.92 11.90 8.15
CA ALA A 348 -18.52 10.52 8.48
C ALA A 348 -19.01 9.54 7.43
N ARG A 349 -20.30 9.60 7.05
CA ARG A 349 -20.92 8.80 5.99
C ARG A 349 -20.14 8.92 4.67
N ASP A 350 -19.94 10.15 4.20
CA ASP A 350 -19.27 10.40 2.92
C ASP A 350 -17.81 9.94 2.93
N THR A 351 -17.13 10.10 4.08
CA THR A 351 -15.75 9.60 4.23
C THR A 351 -15.70 8.07 4.16
N GLN A 352 -16.64 7.38 4.82
CA GLN A 352 -16.71 5.92 4.82
C GLN A 352 -17.11 5.37 3.44
N LEU A 353 -18.10 5.97 2.78
CA LEU A 353 -18.51 5.58 1.43
C LEU A 353 -17.40 5.81 0.41
N GLY A 354 -16.68 6.94 0.51
CA GLY A 354 -15.51 7.21 -0.32
C GLY A 354 -14.39 6.22 -0.09
N ALA A 355 -14.11 5.86 1.17
CA ALA A 355 -13.11 4.85 1.51
C ALA A 355 -13.50 3.48 0.96
N LEU A 356 -14.76 3.05 1.09
CA LEU A 356 -15.26 1.80 0.55
C LEU A 356 -15.16 1.74 -0.99
N ARG A 357 -15.58 2.80 -1.67
CA ARG A 357 -15.53 2.92 -3.13
C ARG A 357 -14.09 2.85 -3.66
N LEU A 358 -13.18 3.60 -3.04
CA LEU A 358 -11.79 3.71 -3.48
C LEU A 358 -10.91 2.52 -3.06
N SER A 359 -11.39 1.68 -2.14
CA SER A 359 -10.72 0.44 -1.76
C SER A 359 -10.95 -0.71 -2.75
N GLN A 360 -11.90 -0.58 -3.67
CA GLN A 360 -12.13 -1.62 -4.67
C GLN A 360 -10.96 -1.73 -5.64
N VAL A 361 -10.53 -2.96 -5.93
CA VAL A 361 -9.45 -3.24 -6.89
C VAL A 361 -9.86 -2.78 -8.29
N GLY A 362 -11.04 -3.22 -8.75
CA GLY A 362 -11.64 -2.71 -9.98
C GLY A 362 -12.43 -1.43 -9.75
N LYS A 363 -12.26 -0.42 -10.62
CA LYS A 363 -13.09 0.78 -10.55
C LYS A 363 -14.56 0.42 -10.77
N GLY A 364 -15.44 0.82 -9.84
CA GLY A 364 -16.87 0.54 -9.92
C GLY A 364 -17.26 -0.92 -9.61
N ALA A 365 -16.32 -1.74 -9.12
CA ALA A 365 -16.64 -3.09 -8.67
C ALA A 365 -17.55 -3.07 -7.43
N ASP A 366 -18.43 -4.08 -7.35
CA ASP A 366 -19.30 -4.26 -6.18
C ASP A 366 -18.44 -4.66 -4.96
N PRO A 367 -18.48 -3.89 -3.87
CA PRO A 367 -17.77 -4.24 -2.64
C PRO A 367 -18.11 -5.62 -2.08
N ALA A 368 -19.35 -6.11 -2.24
CA ALA A 368 -19.74 -7.44 -1.80
C ALA A 368 -18.92 -8.55 -2.47
N GLY A 369 -18.56 -8.37 -3.74
CA GLY A 369 -17.70 -9.30 -4.48
C GLY A 369 -16.30 -9.45 -3.90
N SER A 370 -15.78 -8.42 -3.24
CA SER A 370 -14.43 -8.45 -2.65
C SER A 370 -14.35 -9.33 -1.39
N VAL A 371 -15.45 -9.46 -0.64
CA VAL A 371 -15.56 -10.33 0.55
C VAL A 371 -15.87 -11.77 0.17
N ALA A 372 -16.47 -11.98 -1.01
CA ALA A 372 -16.83 -13.28 -1.56
C ALA A 372 -17.71 -14.13 -0.61
N GLY A 373 -18.58 -13.48 0.18
CA GLY A 373 -19.53 -14.15 1.08
C GLY A 373 -18.92 -14.81 2.33
N VAL A 374 -17.60 -14.75 2.51
CA VAL A 374 -16.89 -15.42 3.62
C VAL A 374 -16.06 -14.40 4.41
N SER A 375 -16.36 -14.27 5.72
CA SER A 375 -15.62 -13.33 6.56
C SER A 375 -14.14 -13.73 6.73
N PHE A 376 -13.28 -12.73 6.92
CA PHE A 376 -11.85 -12.91 7.13
C PHE A 376 -11.54 -13.82 8.33
N ARG A 377 -12.32 -13.67 9.42
CA ARG A 377 -12.18 -14.52 10.62
C ARG A 377 -12.63 -15.94 10.41
N HIS A 378 -13.71 -16.16 9.66
CA HIS A 378 -14.17 -17.51 9.33
C HIS A 378 -13.13 -18.22 8.47
N LEU A 379 -12.58 -17.53 7.47
CA LEU A 379 -11.54 -18.08 6.62
C LEU A 379 -10.25 -18.37 7.41
N ALA A 380 -9.90 -17.52 8.40
CA ALA A 380 -8.76 -17.75 9.30
C ALA A 380 -8.96 -18.98 10.19
N MET A 381 -10.19 -19.24 10.63
CA MET A 381 -10.54 -20.45 11.37
C MET A 381 -10.37 -21.69 10.49
N LEU A 382 -11.01 -21.71 9.32
CA LEU A 382 -10.96 -22.87 8.41
C LEU A 382 -9.53 -23.16 7.93
N ALA A 383 -8.74 -22.13 7.62
CA ALA A 383 -7.35 -22.29 7.23
C ALA A 383 -6.48 -22.97 8.30
N GLN A 384 -6.85 -22.87 9.58
CA GLN A 384 -6.11 -23.52 10.67
C GLN A 384 -6.58 -24.94 10.96
N ILE A 385 -7.88 -25.22 10.83
CA ILE A 385 -8.45 -26.52 11.22
C ILE A 385 -8.60 -27.50 10.06
N LYS A 386 -8.54 -27.04 8.80
CA LYS A 386 -8.58 -27.89 7.60
C LYS A 386 -7.19 -27.99 6.99
N SER A 387 -6.76 -29.22 6.71
CA SER A 387 -5.40 -29.51 6.24
C SER A 387 -5.17 -29.16 4.77
N ASN A 388 -6.22 -29.10 3.97
CA ASN A 388 -6.16 -28.77 2.53
C ASN A 388 -7.32 -27.85 2.13
N ASP A 389 -7.27 -27.32 0.92
CA ASP A 389 -8.24 -26.35 0.43
C ASP A 389 -9.57 -27.01 0.05
N ASP A 390 -9.57 -28.26 -0.40
CA ASP A 390 -10.81 -28.98 -0.75
C ASP A 390 -11.71 -29.15 0.48
N ASP A 391 -11.14 -29.49 1.64
CA ASP A 391 -11.86 -29.56 2.91
C ASP A 391 -12.43 -28.20 3.34
N VAL A 392 -11.74 -27.09 3.00
CA VAL A 392 -12.27 -25.73 3.24
C VAL A 392 -13.48 -25.48 2.34
N TRP A 393 -13.38 -25.84 1.05
CA TRP A 393 -14.50 -25.65 0.13
C TRP A 393 -15.72 -26.49 0.51
N ASP A 394 -15.51 -27.72 0.94
CA ASP A 394 -16.59 -28.58 1.41
C ASP A 394 -17.27 -28.04 2.67
N SER A 395 -16.47 -27.53 3.62
CA SER A 395 -17.00 -26.85 4.80
C SER A 395 -17.85 -25.62 4.44
N LEU A 396 -17.36 -24.78 3.54
CA LEU A 396 -18.09 -23.60 3.09
C LEU A 396 -19.38 -23.93 2.31
N ARG A 397 -19.39 -25.05 1.54
CA ARG A 397 -20.62 -25.55 0.88
C ARG A 397 -21.63 -26.07 1.91
N ASN A 398 -21.18 -26.86 2.87
CA ASN A 398 -22.01 -27.44 3.90
C ASN A 398 -22.65 -26.38 4.82
N SER A 399 -21.94 -25.30 5.08
CA SER A 399 -22.42 -24.16 5.88
C SER A 399 -23.21 -23.11 5.08
N GLY A 400 -23.39 -23.31 3.75
CA GLY A 400 -24.13 -22.40 2.88
C GLY A 400 -23.40 -21.10 2.54
N HIS A 401 -22.10 -20.99 2.85
CA HIS A 401 -21.29 -19.81 2.51
C HIS A 401 -20.74 -19.87 1.07
N LEU A 402 -20.76 -21.04 0.43
CA LEU A 402 -20.31 -21.22 -0.94
C LEU A 402 -21.33 -22.05 -1.73
N GLU A 403 -21.76 -21.52 -2.86
CA GLU A 403 -22.56 -22.24 -3.86
C GLU A 403 -21.66 -22.61 -5.05
N GLY A 404 -21.53 -23.90 -5.33
CA GLY A 404 -20.75 -24.40 -6.46
C GLY A 404 -19.23 -24.32 -6.25
N GLU A 405 -18.49 -23.92 -7.29
CA GLU A 405 -17.02 -23.81 -7.24
C GLU A 405 -16.56 -22.45 -6.72
N PRO A 406 -15.43 -22.40 -5.97
CA PRO A 406 -14.92 -21.14 -5.44
C PRO A 406 -14.44 -20.22 -6.56
N GLY A 407 -14.87 -18.96 -6.53
CA GLY A 407 -14.39 -17.93 -7.46
C GLY A 407 -12.94 -17.50 -7.17
N SER A 408 -12.31 -16.86 -8.14
CA SER A 408 -10.89 -16.42 -8.05
C SER A 408 -10.61 -15.53 -6.84
N THR A 409 -11.56 -14.67 -6.44
CA THR A 409 -11.46 -13.82 -5.25
C THR A 409 -11.33 -14.65 -3.98
N LEU A 410 -12.20 -15.65 -3.78
CA LEU A 410 -12.18 -16.51 -2.59
C LEU A 410 -10.93 -17.39 -2.54
N ILE A 411 -10.53 -17.95 -3.68
CA ILE A 411 -9.28 -18.71 -3.81
C ILE A 411 -8.08 -17.82 -3.42
N GLY A 412 -8.04 -16.60 -3.94
CA GLY A 412 -6.99 -15.63 -3.62
C GLY A 412 -6.96 -15.23 -2.14
N ARG A 413 -8.14 -15.08 -1.51
CA ARG A 413 -8.25 -14.79 -0.07
C ARG A 413 -7.77 -15.97 0.78
N LEU A 414 -8.15 -17.21 0.44
CA LEU A 414 -7.69 -18.40 1.17
C LEU A 414 -6.18 -18.60 1.06
N ARG A 415 -5.60 -18.45 -0.14
CA ARG A 415 -4.15 -18.53 -0.34
C ARG A 415 -3.39 -17.54 0.58
N ARG A 416 -3.83 -16.27 0.63
CA ARG A 416 -3.23 -15.26 1.51
C ARG A 416 -3.42 -15.59 2.98
N MET A 417 -4.59 -16.13 3.33
CA MET A 417 -4.88 -16.57 4.68
C MET A 417 -3.96 -17.70 5.13
N ARG A 418 -3.72 -18.72 4.28
CA ARG A 418 -2.74 -19.77 4.54
C ARG A 418 -1.34 -19.19 4.78
N ASN A 419 -0.86 -18.35 3.87
CA ASN A 419 0.43 -17.70 4.01
C ASN A 419 0.55 -16.92 5.34
N TRP A 420 -0.54 -16.27 5.76
CA TRP A 420 -0.54 -15.50 6.99
C TRP A 420 -0.57 -16.39 8.24
N VAL A 421 -1.42 -17.41 8.25
CA VAL A 421 -1.55 -18.37 9.37
C VAL A 421 -0.24 -19.13 9.59
N ASP A 422 0.43 -19.54 8.52
CA ASP A 422 1.71 -20.25 8.58
C ASP A 422 2.92 -19.31 8.82
N GLY A 423 2.70 -18.03 8.69
CA GLY A 423 3.74 -17.00 8.78
C GLY A 423 4.02 -16.51 10.20
N PRO A 424 5.17 -15.83 10.40
CA PRO A 424 5.60 -15.37 11.73
C PRO A 424 4.78 -14.20 12.28
N HIS A 425 3.92 -13.59 11.48
CA HIS A 425 3.13 -12.42 11.87
C HIS A 425 1.71 -12.77 12.35
N PHE A 426 1.33 -14.05 12.24
CA PHE A 426 0.01 -14.47 12.73
C PHE A 426 -0.07 -14.33 14.24
N PRO A 427 -1.06 -13.61 14.79
CA PRO A 427 -1.11 -13.32 16.22
C PRO A 427 -1.46 -14.55 17.05
N ASP A 428 -0.79 -14.76 18.18
CA ASP A 428 -1.08 -15.87 19.11
C ASP A 428 -2.53 -15.88 19.58
N SER A 429 -3.15 -14.72 19.72
CA SER A 429 -4.58 -14.60 20.06
C SER A 429 -5.51 -15.17 18.98
N GLY A 430 -5.04 -15.26 17.74
CA GLY A 430 -5.78 -15.84 16.60
C GLY A 430 -5.57 -17.34 16.41
N LYS A 431 -4.54 -17.93 17.04
CA LYS A 431 -4.25 -19.36 16.91
C LYS A 431 -5.37 -20.21 17.49
N ILE A 432 -5.71 -21.28 16.78
CA ILE A 432 -6.75 -22.23 17.13
C ILE A 432 -6.08 -23.59 17.35
N GLU A 433 -6.06 -24.02 18.59
CA GLU A 433 -5.59 -25.34 19.00
C GLU A 433 -6.70 -26.02 19.78
N VAL A 434 -7.41 -26.94 19.10
CA VAL A 434 -8.50 -27.69 19.72
C VAL A 434 -7.91 -28.64 20.75
N GLN A 435 -8.40 -28.57 21.99
CA GLN A 435 -7.94 -29.39 23.10
C GLN A 435 -8.30 -30.85 22.89
N SER A 436 -7.39 -31.75 23.23
CA SER A 436 -7.64 -33.21 23.21
C SER A 436 -8.32 -33.72 24.49
N GLY A 437 -8.38 -32.89 25.53
CA GLY A 437 -8.99 -33.16 26.83
C GLY A 437 -8.97 -31.92 27.72
N VAL A 438 -9.72 -31.93 28.82
CA VAL A 438 -9.81 -30.82 29.76
C VAL A 438 -8.79 -31.00 30.89
N SER A 439 -7.69 -30.23 30.83
CA SER A 439 -6.65 -30.24 31.87
C SER A 439 -7.12 -29.63 33.18
N ASP A 440 -6.40 -29.92 34.28
CA ASP A 440 -6.68 -29.30 35.58
C ASP A 440 -6.53 -27.77 35.56
N GLU A 441 -5.63 -27.25 34.70
CA GLU A 441 -5.46 -25.80 34.49
C GLU A 441 -6.72 -25.20 33.87
N ILE A 442 -7.36 -25.88 32.91
CA ILE A 442 -8.61 -25.43 32.32
C ILE A 442 -9.76 -25.48 33.34
N ARG A 443 -9.84 -26.59 34.12
CA ARG A 443 -10.90 -26.78 35.13
C ARG A 443 -10.96 -25.68 36.17
N VAL A 444 -9.81 -25.06 36.54
CA VAL A 444 -9.75 -23.95 37.49
C VAL A 444 -10.49 -22.71 36.97
N HIS A 445 -10.60 -22.54 35.65
CA HIS A 445 -11.29 -21.41 35.05
C HIS A 445 -12.80 -21.62 34.88
N LEU A 446 -13.30 -22.85 35.11
CA LEU A 446 -14.72 -23.16 34.99
C LEU A 446 -15.42 -22.94 36.33
N THR A 447 -16.42 -22.06 36.34
CA THR A 447 -17.33 -21.84 37.48
C THR A 447 -18.38 -22.95 37.56
N ASP A 448 -19.08 -23.04 38.67
CA ASP A 448 -20.22 -23.97 38.80
C ASP A 448 -21.32 -23.66 37.78
N GLU A 449 -21.54 -22.40 37.45
CA GLU A 449 -22.49 -21.98 36.42
C GLU A 449 -22.05 -22.44 35.02
N HIS A 450 -20.72 -22.36 34.73
CA HIS A 450 -20.18 -22.91 33.50
C HIS A 450 -20.41 -24.42 33.37
N ARG A 451 -20.16 -25.20 34.44
CA ARG A 451 -20.37 -26.66 34.45
C ARG A 451 -21.82 -27.02 34.28
N LEU A 452 -22.73 -26.28 34.96
CA LEU A 452 -24.16 -26.49 34.81
C LEU A 452 -24.64 -26.24 33.36
N PHE A 453 -24.15 -25.15 32.76
CA PHE A 453 -24.42 -24.84 31.36
C PHE A 453 -23.91 -25.92 30.42
N LEU A 454 -22.64 -26.33 30.56
CA LEU A 454 -22.03 -27.36 29.71
C LEU A 454 -22.72 -28.70 29.82
N SER A 455 -23.08 -29.12 31.03
CA SER A 455 -23.88 -30.34 31.28
C SER A 455 -25.25 -30.28 30.62
N ALA A 456 -25.96 -29.16 30.72
CA ALA A 456 -27.24 -28.99 30.07
C ALA A 456 -27.10 -28.94 28.53
N LEU A 457 -26.05 -28.32 28.04
CA LEU A 457 -25.77 -28.23 26.61
C LEU A 457 -25.47 -29.61 26.01
N SER A 458 -24.70 -30.47 26.70
CA SER A 458 -24.41 -31.84 26.25
C SER A 458 -25.69 -32.60 25.89
N GLY A 459 -26.69 -32.61 26.79
CA GLY A 459 -27.94 -33.30 26.51
C GLY A 459 -28.75 -32.70 25.35
N SER A 460 -28.64 -31.38 25.12
CA SER A 460 -29.34 -30.73 24.01
C SER A 460 -28.63 -30.90 22.67
N LEU A 461 -27.29 -31.12 22.67
CA LEU A 461 -26.54 -31.32 21.46
C LEU A 461 -26.70 -32.73 20.86
N GLU A 462 -27.06 -33.73 21.66
CA GLU A 462 -27.29 -35.10 21.17
C GLU A 462 -28.45 -35.18 20.16
N ASP A 463 -29.45 -34.32 20.30
CA ASP A 463 -30.61 -34.23 19.42
C ASP A 463 -30.52 -33.08 18.40
N CYS A 464 -29.42 -32.31 18.40
CA CYS A 464 -29.24 -31.14 17.58
C CYS A 464 -28.76 -31.52 16.16
N GLU A 465 -29.35 -30.89 15.14
CA GLU A 465 -28.75 -30.94 13.80
C GLU A 465 -27.35 -30.28 13.83
N TRP A 466 -26.33 -30.99 13.27
CA TRP A 466 -24.95 -30.52 13.37
C TRP A 466 -24.64 -29.46 12.32
N THR A 467 -25.35 -28.34 12.45
CA THR A 467 -25.19 -27.14 11.61
C THR A 467 -24.86 -25.91 12.47
N GLU A 468 -24.17 -24.94 11.90
CA GLU A 468 -23.80 -23.71 12.60
C GLU A 468 -25.03 -23.00 13.21
N GLU A 469 -26.14 -22.94 12.47
CA GLU A 469 -27.36 -22.30 12.90
C GLU A 469 -28.02 -23.04 14.07
N ALA A 470 -28.24 -24.35 13.93
CA ALA A 470 -28.87 -25.17 14.96
C ALA A 470 -28.03 -25.24 16.25
N ILE A 471 -26.71 -25.38 16.13
CA ILE A 471 -25.80 -25.32 17.27
C ILE A 471 -25.87 -23.96 17.96
N GLY A 472 -25.90 -22.87 17.20
CA GLY A 472 -26.02 -21.51 17.74
C GLY A 472 -27.34 -21.28 18.48
N ASP A 473 -28.47 -21.83 17.98
CA ASP A 473 -29.76 -21.78 18.62
C ASP A 473 -29.79 -22.63 19.90
N CYS A 474 -29.19 -23.80 19.85
CA CYS A 474 -29.02 -24.69 20.99
C CYS A 474 -28.25 -24.00 22.13
N ILE A 475 -27.11 -23.39 21.84
CA ILE A 475 -26.32 -22.63 22.83
C ILE A 475 -27.15 -21.53 23.46
N ARG A 476 -27.88 -20.72 22.67
CA ARG A 476 -28.70 -19.61 23.17
C ARG A 476 -29.87 -20.10 24.04
N SER A 477 -30.54 -21.15 23.60
CA SER A 477 -31.65 -21.71 24.31
C SER A 477 -31.24 -22.28 25.68
N VAL A 478 -30.17 -23.06 25.72
CA VAL A 478 -29.63 -23.64 26.95
C VAL A 478 -29.13 -22.55 27.91
N ALA A 479 -28.39 -21.54 27.39
CA ALA A 479 -27.91 -20.44 28.20
C ALA A 479 -29.04 -19.66 28.88
N ALA A 480 -30.15 -19.43 28.17
CA ALA A 480 -31.34 -18.81 28.72
C ALA A 480 -32.01 -19.70 29.78
N GLY A 481 -32.03 -21.02 29.56
CA GLY A 481 -32.66 -21.99 30.47
C GLY A 481 -31.95 -22.14 31.84
N VAL A 482 -30.61 -22.09 31.83
CA VAL A 482 -29.79 -22.16 33.04
C VAL A 482 -29.45 -20.80 33.66
N VAL A 483 -29.96 -19.70 33.05
CA VAL A 483 -29.77 -18.33 33.55
C VAL A 483 -28.28 -17.94 33.66
N ILE A 484 -27.46 -18.40 32.71
CA ILE A 484 -26.08 -17.95 32.56
C ILE A 484 -26.02 -16.73 31.63
N GLY A 485 -25.13 -15.79 31.91
CA GLY A 485 -24.88 -14.67 31.01
C GLY A 485 -24.44 -15.15 29.63
N GLY A 486 -25.01 -14.59 28.55
CA GLY A 486 -24.69 -15.04 27.19
C GLY A 486 -23.19 -15.03 26.88
N ARG A 487 -22.43 -14.05 27.39
CA ARG A 487 -20.98 -14.02 27.27
C ARG A 487 -20.31 -15.18 28.00
N GLU A 488 -20.76 -15.49 29.22
CA GLU A 488 -20.16 -16.54 30.06
C GLU A 488 -20.38 -17.95 29.48
N ALA A 489 -21.52 -18.18 28.82
CA ALA A 489 -21.76 -19.41 28.07
C ALA A 489 -20.69 -19.67 26.99
N TYR A 490 -20.33 -18.62 26.23
CA TYR A 490 -19.27 -18.73 25.22
C TYR A 490 -17.88 -18.83 25.86
N VAL A 491 -17.62 -18.18 26.99
CA VAL A 491 -16.36 -18.31 27.74
C VAL A 491 -16.16 -19.75 28.20
N ALA A 492 -17.22 -20.41 28.71
CA ALA A 492 -17.16 -21.83 29.10
C ALA A 492 -16.76 -22.73 27.92
N LEU A 493 -17.41 -22.53 26.74
CA LEU A 493 -17.09 -23.28 25.51
C LEU A 493 -15.65 -23.05 25.07
N TYR A 494 -15.17 -21.81 25.06
CA TYR A 494 -13.80 -21.55 24.65
C TYR A 494 -12.75 -22.15 25.59
N TRP A 495 -13.02 -22.18 26.89
CA TRP A 495 -12.13 -22.85 27.82
C TRP A 495 -11.97 -24.35 27.53
N ILE A 496 -13.07 -25.07 27.30
CA ILE A 496 -12.98 -26.52 27.05
C ILE A 496 -12.49 -26.86 25.65
N ILE A 497 -12.80 -26.03 24.63
CA ILE A 497 -12.41 -26.30 23.26
C ILE A 497 -11.00 -25.80 22.94
N LEU A 498 -10.61 -24.62 23.46
CA LEU A 498 -9.39 -23.91 23.06
C LEU A 498 -8.40 -23.63 24.22
N GLY A 499 -8.75 -23.95 25.47
CA GLY A 499 -7.92 -23.63 26.61
C GLY A 499 -7.75 -22.11 26.88
N LYS A 500 -8.65 -21.28 26.40
CA LYS A 500 -8.65 -19.81 26.56
C LYS A 500 -10.06 -19.25 26.62
N ASN A 501 -10.24 -17.98 27.01
CA ASN A 501 -11.55 -17.38 27.25
C ASN A 501 -12.18 -16.70 26.04
N HIS A 502 -11.61 -16.87 24.85
CA HIS A 502 -12.09 -16.27 23.61
C HIS A 502 -11.67 -17.12 22.40
N GLY A 503 -12.36 -16.94 21.28
CA GLY A 503 -12.09 -17.66 20.04
C GLY A 503 -12.91 -17.12 18.87
N PRO A 504 -12.94 -17.83 17.73
CA PRO A 504 -13.82 -17.55 16.62
C PRO A 504 -15.29 -17.78 17.02
N LYS A 505 -16.23 -17.56 16.13
CA LYS A 505 -17.66 -17.85 16.38
C LYS A 505 -17.81 -19.31 16.82
N ALA A 506 -18.26 -19.51 18.06
CA ALA A 506 -18.26 -20.83 18.70
C ALA A 506 -19.09 -21.85 17.93
N SER A 507 -20.28 -21.47 17.44
CA SER A 507 -21.13 -22.36 16.65
C SER A 507 -20.47 -22.78 15.32
N SER A 508 -19.74 -21.90 14.66
CA SER A 508 -18.98 -22.23 13.45
C SER A 508 -17.83 -23.19 13.77
N LEU A 509 -17.09 -22.94 14.86
CA LEU A 509 -16.00 -23.83 15.30
C LEU A 509 -16.55 -25.22 15.68
N MET A 510 -17.63 -25.28 16.45
CA MET A 510 -18.26 -26.54 16.87
C MET A 510 -18.80 -27.34 15.68
N ALA A 511 -19.40 -26.69 14.68
CA ALA A 511 -19.90 -27.35 13.49
C ALA A 511 -18.79 -28.04 12.68
N GLU A 512 -17.53 -27.58 12.80
CA GLU A 512 -16.35 -28.15 12.17
C GLU A 512 -15.67 -29.26 12.99
N MET A 513 -16.13 -29.50 14.23
CA MET A 513 -15.65 -30.54 15.12
C MET A 513 -16.54 -31.78 15.03
N GLU A 514 -15.97 -32.92 15.36
CA GLU A 514 -16.78 -34.13 15.59
C GLU A 514 -17.60 -33.98 16.88
N MET A 515 -18.92 -34.22 16.79
CA MET A 515 -19.83 -34.13 17.94
C MET A 515 -19.32 -34.95 19.13
N GLY A 516 -18.86 -36.19 18.89
CA GLY A 516 -18.33 -37.07 19.92
C GLY A 516 -17.14 -36.50 20.67
N HIS A 517 -16.25 -35.77 19.97
CA HIS A 517 -15.11 -35.12 20.62
C HIS A 517 -15.55 -34.00 21.55
N LEU A 518 -16.49 -33.15 21.10
CA LEU A 518 -17.03 -32.08 21.92
C LEU A 518 -17.75 -32.61 23.18
N LEU A 519 -18.57 -33.66 23.02
CA LEU A 519 -19.25 -34.30 24.14
C LEU A 519 -18.25 -34.92 25.14
N SER A 520 -17.14 -35.48 24.63
CA SER A 520 -16.03 -35.94 25.50
C SER A 520 -15.44 -34.80 26.31
N LEU A 521 -15.10 -33.66 25.69
CA LEU A 521 -14.58 -32.48 26.40
C LEU A 521 -15.55 -32.00 27.50
N ILE A 522 -16.86 -31.96 27.19
CA ILE A 522 -17.85 -31.57 28.18
C ILE A 522 -17.91 -32.57 29.35
N SER A 523 -17.80 -33.86 29.08
CA SER A 523 -17.87 -34.89 30.12
C SER A 523 -16.70 -34.86 31.11
N GLU A 524 -15.59 -34.21 30.75
CA GLU A 524 -14.39 -34.05 31.55
C GLU A 524 -14.41 -32.82 32.50
N THR A 525 -15.46 -31.99 32.43
CA THR A 525 -15.59 -30.78 33.23
C THR A 525 -16.21 -31.07 34.61
#